data_30ce0a82ac31fb0841ba30c34fa65351
#
_entry.id   30ce0a82ac31fb0841ba30c34fa65351
#
_cell.length_a   1.000
_cell.length_b   1.000
_cell.length_c   1.000
_cell.angle_alpha   90.00
_cell.angle_beta   90.00
_cell.angle_gamma   90.00
#
_symmetry.space_group_name_H-M   'P 1'
#
loop_
_entity.id
_entity.type
_entity.pdbx_description
1 polymer ?
#
loop_
_entity_poly.entity_id
_entity_poly.type
_entity_poly.pdbx_seq_one_letter_code
_entity_poly.pdbx_strand_id
1 'polypeptide(L)'
;AEPDTEVLARHMRELVAYWKDRYDWRAAEARLNALPQFRARVGGLDVHLIHVRGKGPKPLPLVMTHGWPGSVTEFLDVIGPLTDPGAN
;
A
#
# COMPACT_ATOMS: atom_id res chain seq x y z
N ALA A 1 -1.30 -31.99 -10.74
CA ALA A 1 -0.49 -31.90 -11.97
C ALA A 1 0.42 -30.68 -11.91
N GLU A 2 1.63 -30.83 -12.41
CA GLU A 2 2.56 -29.72 -12.49
C GLU A 2 2.13 -28.76 -13.61
N PRO A 3 2.25 -27.43 -13.42
CA PRO A 3 1.97 -26.49 -14.47
C PRO A 3 2.94 -26.64 -15.64
N ASP A 4 2.47 -26.38 -16.84
CA ASP A 4 3.29 -26.38 -18.04
C ASP A 4 4.30 -25.23 -17.98
N THR A 5 5.59 -25.55 -18.05
CA THR A 5 6.68 -24.57 -17.99
C THR A 5 6.59 -23.56 -19.13
N GLU A 6 6.19 -23.98 -20.32
CA GLU A 6 6.01 -23.09 -21.47
C GLU A 6 4.90 -22.07 -21.24
N VAL A 7 3.78 -22.49 -20.64
CA VAL A 7 2.66 -21.61 -20.33
C VAL A 7 3.07 -20.61 -19.28
N LEU A 8 3.77 -21.03 -18.22
CA LEU A 8 4.27 -20.14 -17.18
C LEU A 8 5.27 -19.13 -17.73
N ALA A 9 6.20 -19.59 -18.57
CA ALA A 9 7.21 -18.71 -19.16
C ALA A 9 6.56 -17.64 -20.04
N ARG A 10 5.57 -18.01 -20.83
CA ARG A 10 4.82 -17.06 -21.67
C ARG A 10 4.07 -16.05 -20.81
N HIS A 11 3.39 -16.51 -19.76
CA HIS A 11 2.66 -15.62 -18.85
C HIS A 11 3.62 -14.63 -18.19
N MET A 12 4.77 -15.08 -17.75
CA MET A 12 5.77 -14.20 -17.15
C MET A 12 6.31 -13.17 -18.13
N ARG A 13 6.57 -13.57 -19.39
CA ARG A 13 7.00 -12.60 -20.41
C ARG A 13 5.94 -11.53 -20.67
N GLU A 14 4.68 -11.93 -20.73
CA GLU A 14 3.58 -10.98 -20.92
C GLU A 14 3.44 -10.03 -19.73
N LEU A 15 3.55 -10.56 -18.52
CA LEU A 15 3.46 -9.75 -17.30
C LEU A 15 4.60 -8.73 -17.21
N VAL A 16 5.81 -9.15 -17.49
CA VAL A 16 6.98 -8.26 -17.47
C VAL A 16 6.89 -7.21 -18.57
N ALA A 17 6.42 -7.58 -19.75
CA ALA A 17 6.20 -6.62 -20.85
C ALA A 17 5.17 -5.57 -20.45
N TYR A 18 4.06 -5.98 -19.84
CA TYR A 18 3.06 -5.05 -19.31
C TYR A 18 3.67 -4.11 -18.27
N TRP A 19 4.42 -4.66 -17.34
CA TRP A 19 5.08 -3.88 -16.29
C TRP A 19 6.01 -2.83 -16.89
N LYS A 20 6.85 -3.25 -17.84
CA LYS A 20 7.82 -2.37 -18.50
C LYS A 20 7.15 -1.27 -19.33
N ASP A 21 6.13 -1.61 -20.12
CA ASP A 21 5.60 -0.73 -21.16
C ASP A 21 4.33 0.01 -20.75
N ARG A 22 3.56 -0.52 -19.78
CA ARG A 22 2.22 0.00 -19.46
C ARG A 22 2.02 0.40 -18.01
N TYR A 23 2.77 -0.19 -17.08
CA TYR A 23 2.60 0.14 -15.67
C TYR A 23 3.13 1.54 -15.39
N ASP A 24 2.27 2.38 -14.80
CA ASP A 24 2.62 3.75 -14.45
C ASP A 24 3.09 3.82 -12.99
N TRP A 25 4.39 3.63 -12.78
CA TRP A 25 5.01 3.73 -11.46
C TRP A 25 4.80 5.12 -10.85
N ARG A 26 4.87 6.18 -11.68
CA ARG A 26 4.72 7.56 -11.17
C ARG A 26 3.34 7.81 -10.58
N ALA A 27 2.30 7.19 -11.13
CA ALA A 27 0.95 7.27 -10.56
C ALA A 27 0.87 6.56 -9.21
N ALA A 28 1.48 5.38 -9.07
CA ALA A 28 1.54 4.66 -7.80
C ALA A 28 2.34 5.44 -6.75
N GLU A 29 3.48 5.98 -7.14
CA GLU A 29 4.31 6.83 -6.27
C GLU A 29 3.54 8.07 -5.80
N ALA A 30 2.84 8.74 -6.71
CA ALA A 30 2.05 9.93 -6.38
C ALA A 30 0.93 9.60 -5.39
N ARG A 31 0.27 8.46 -5.55
CA ARG A 31 -0.78 8.01 -4.63
C ARG A 31 -0.22 7.81 -3.22
N LEU A 32 0.94 7.19 -3.12
CA LEU A 32 1.59 6.96 -1.82
C LEU A 32 2.06 8.27 -1.21
N ASN A 33 2.68 9.15 -2.00
CA ASN A 33 3.20 10.43 -1.52
C ASN A 33 2.11 11.43 -1.13
N ALA A 34 0.87 11.21 -1.56
CA ALA A 34 -0.27 12.05 -1.16
C ALA A 34 -0.68 11.84 0.29
N LEU A 35 -0.24 10.75 0.93
CA LEU A 35 -0.57 10.46 2.32
C LEU A 35 0.46 11.08 3.27
N PRO A 36 0.03 11.55 4.46
CA PRO A 36 0.95 12.06 5.48
C PRO A 36 1.83 10.93 6.00
N GLN A 37 3.12 11.05 5.77
CA GLN A 37 4.09 10.04 6.17
C GLN A 37 5.09 10.62 7.15
N PHE A 38 5.50 9.81 8.11
CA PHE A 38 6.36 10.22 9.21
C PHE A 38 7.37 9.14 9.53
N ARG A 39 8.43 9.53 10.21
CA ARG A 39 9.30 8.60 10.92
C ARG A 39 9.24 8.91 12.40
N ALA A 40 9.05 7.88 13.20
CA ALA A 40 9.06 7.99 14.65
C ALA A 40 10.21 7.17 15.19
N ARG A 41 10.89 7.71 16.21
CA ARG A 41 11.95 6.97 16.90
C ARG A 41 11.31 6.12 17.99
N VAL A 42 11.36 4.80 17.82
CA VAL A 42 10.75 3.87 18.75
C VAL A 42 11.78 2.80 19.11
N GLY A 43 12.11 2.71 20.40
CA GLY A 43 13.08 1.72 20.87
C GLY A 43 14.44 1.79 20.18
N GLY A 44 14.90 3.00 19.83
CA GLY A 44 16.16 3.17 19.15
C GLY A 44 16.14 2.95 17.65
N LEU A 45 14.98 2.66 17.07
CA LEU A 45 14.79 2.45 15.64
C LEU A 45 13.95 3.56 15.03
N ASP A 46 14.26 3.91 13.78
CA ASP A 46 13.41 4.81 13.00
C ASP A 46 12.32 4.00 12.33
N VAL A 47 11.08 4.24 12.75
CA VAL A 47 9.93 3.52 12.23
C VAL A 47 9.15 4.42 11.27
N HIS A 48 9.00 3.98 10.04
CA HIS A 48 8.16 4.67 9.06
C HIS A 48 6.69 4.37 9.33
N LEU A 49 5.85 5.40 9.27
CA LEU A 49 4.42 5.25 9.46
C LEU A 49 3.63 6.24 8.60
N ILE A 50 2.39 5.88 8.34
CA ILE A 50 1.40 6.77 7.76
C ILE A 50 0.44 7.12 8.90
N HIS A 51 0.17 8.41 9.10
CA HIS A 51 -0.77 8.85 10.12
C HIS A 51 -1.81 9.76 9.51
N VAL A 52 -3.05 9.31 9.48
CA VAL A 52 -4.18 10.08 8.97
C VAL A 52 -5.18 10.24 10.11
N ARG A 53 -5.50 11.49 10.43
CA ARG A 53 -6.48 11.78 11.46
C ARG A 53 -7.87 11.43 10.99
N GLY A 54 -8.63 10.76 11.82
CA GLY A 54 -10.03 10.50 11.56
C GLY A 54 -10.86 11.78 11.61
N LYS A 55 -11.86 11.86 10.75
CA LYS A 55 -12.83 12.97 10.75
C LYS A 55 -14.00 12.62 11.65
N GLY A 56 -14.60 13.65 12.21
CA GLY A 56 -15.72 13.51 13.11
C GLY A 56 -15.39 13.99 14.51
N PRO A 57 -16.39 14.05 15.42
CA PRO A 57 -16.22 14.68 16.74
C PRO A 57 -15.38 13.85 17.71
N LYS A 58 -15.30 12.54 17.54
CA LYS A 58 -14.56 11.66 18.45
C LYS A 58 -13.97 10.48 17.69
N PRO A 59 -12.97 10.72 16.84
CA PRO A 59 -12.36 9.61 16.10
C PRO A 59 -11.63 8.67 17.08
N LEU A 60 -11.84 7.38 16.86
CA LEU A 60 -11.19 6.34 17.66
C LEU A 60 -9.79 6.07 17.13
N PRO A 61 -8.74 6.15 17.96
CA PRO A 61 -7.40 5.78 17.51
C PRO A 61 -7.33 4.32 17.10
N LEU A 62 -6.72 4.06 15.94
CA LEU A 62 -6.54 2.72 15.41
C LEU A 62 -5.12 2.57 14.87
N VAL A 63 -4.41 1.55 15.30
CA VAL A 63 -3.09 1.20 14.79
C VAL A 63 -3.20 -0.08 13.98
N MET A 64 -2.67 -0.05 12.76
CA MET A 64 -2.62 -1.23 11.90
C MET A 64 -1.17 -1.51 11.52
N THR A 65 -0.77 -2.77 11.60
CA THR A 65 0.57 -3.20 11.28
C THR A 65 0.51 -4.24 10.18
N HIS A 66 1.26 -4.00 9.11
CA HIS A 66 1.35 -5.00 8.03
C HIS A 66 2.25 -6.16 8.44
N GLY A 67 2.13 -7.28 7.73
CA GLY A 67 2.97 -8.46 7.92
C GLY A 67 3.97 -8.64 6.79
N TRP A 68 4.99 -9.47 7.05
CA TRP A 68 5.94 -9.84 6.02
C TRP A 68 5.27 -10.75 4.97
N PRO A 69 5.48 -10.58 3.68
CA PRO A 69 6.40 -9.66 3.00
C PRO A 69 5.74 -8.36 2.53
N GLY A 70 4.67 -7.93 3.16
CA GLY A 70 3.93 -6.75 2.76
C GLY A 70 4.57 -5.43 3.16
N SER A 71 3.79 -4.38 3.03
CA SER A 71 4.19 -3.02 3.39
C SER A 71 2.96 -2.19 3.76
N VAL A 72 3.16 -0.92 4.10
CA VAL A 72 2.06 0.01 4.37
C VAL A 72 1.08 0.12 3.19
N THR A 73 1.50 -0.25 1.99
CA THR A 73 0.63 -0.23 0.81
C THR A 73 -0.56 -1.16 0.92
N GLU A 74 -0.51 -2.17 1.80
CA GLU A 74 -1.65 -3.05 2.07
C GLU A 74 -2.87 -2.29 2.56
N PHE A 75 -2.68 -1.13 3.17
CA PHE A 75 -3.75 -0.36 3.80
C PHE A 75 -4.26 0.80 2.95
N LEU A 76 -3.71 1.04 1.76
CA LEU A 76 -4.06 2.22 0.97
C LEU A 76 -5.56 2.34 0.68
N ASP A 77 -6.23 1.21 0.46
CA ASP A 77 -7.66 1.24 0.13
C ASP A 77 -8.59 1.35 1.34
N VAL A 78 -8.07 1.14 2.56
CA VAL A 78 -8.91 1.21 3.77
C VAL A 78 -8.73 2.51 4.55
N ILE A 79 -7.67 3.27 4.29
CA ILE A 79 -7.40 4.52 5.02
C ILE A 79 -8.54 5.52 4.83
N GLY A 80 -8.98 5.74 3.59
CA GLY A 80 -10.09 6.64 3.29
C GLY A 80 -11.38 6.26 4.03
N PRO A 81 -11.91 5.05 3.80
CA PRO A 81 -13.13 4.62 4.49
C PRO A 81 -13.06 4.66 6.01
N LEU A 82 -11.90 4.33 6.60
CA LEU A 82 -11.76 4.32 8.06
C LEU A 82 -11.63 5.71 8.66
N THR A 83 -11.04 6.65 7.94
CA THR A 83 -10.81 8.01 8.47
C THR A 83 -11.91 8.99 8.10
N ASP A 84 -12.65 8.71 7.03
CA ASP A 84 -13.72 9.59 6.54
C ASP A 84 -14.88 8.75 5.99
N PRO A 85 -15.59 8.03 6.86
CA PRO A 85 -16.66 7.13 6.40
C PRO A 85 -17.83 7.87 5.73
N GLY A 86 -18.04 9.13 6.07
CA GLY A 86 -19.12 9.92 5.48
C GLY A 86 -18.87 10.34 4.04
N ALA A 87 -17.65 10.29 3.56
CA ALA A 87 -17.26 10.63 2.20
C ALA A 87 -17.22 9.43 1.25
N ASN A 88 -17.43 8.22 1.77
CA ASN A 88 -17.32 6.97 1.00
C ASN A 88 -18.62 6.19 0.94
#